data_53e428c6652e2f1534c5ad5274859154
#
_entry.id   53e428c6652e2f1534c5ad5274859154
#
_cell.length_a   1.000
_cell.length_b   1.000
_cell.length_c   1.000
_cell.angle_alpha   90.00
_cell.angle_beta   90.00
_cell.angle_gamma   90.00
#
_symmetry.space_group_name_H-M   'P 1'
#
loop_
_entity.id
_entity.type
_entity.pdbx_description
1 polymer ?
#
loop_
_entity_poly.entity_id
_entity_poly.type
_entity_poly.pdbx_seq_one_letter_code
_entity_poly.pdbx_strand_id
1 'polypeptide(L)'
;LNLLKQNFEEADRLTSAYLRKLAGKVAENRGYVFYSEVKNMPGEDLDTIDRLWKIYSQGKFGFSNQAKILKSVGKRYDLLWPKIGWKKDGIWTRYPSSFCWSLKAPEGHMPLVNQLRGVRLMDSILRHPSIAKRHENCL
;
A
#
# COMPACT_ATOMS: atom_id res chain seq x y z
N LEU A 1 11.37 -4.01 -11.82
CA LEU A 1 11.86 -3.35 -13.02
C LEU A 1 11.29 -1.94 -13.17
N ASN A 2 9.98 -1.80 -13.01
CA ASN A 2 9.34 -0.49 -13.08
C ASN A 2 9.72 0.41 -11.91
N LEU A 3 9.96 -0.16 -10.73
CA LEU A 3 10.45 0.60 -9.59
C LEU A 3 11.86 1.10 -9.82
N LEU A 4 12.73 0.28 -10.43
CA LEU A 4 14.09 0.68 -10.76
C LEU A 4 14.10 1.89 -11.69
N LYS A 5 13.17 1.93 -12.65
CA LYS A 5 13.03 3.04 -13.60
C LYS A 5 12.20 4.20 -13.05
N GLN A 6 11.74 4.07 -11.79
CA GLN A 6 10.85 5.04 -11.15
C GLN A 6 9.53 5.24 -11.91
N ASN A 7 9.06 4.21 -12.59
CA ASN A 7 7.74 4.19 -13.22
C ASN A 7 6.72 3.73 -12.18
N PHE A 8 6.40 4.61 -11.24
CA PHE A 8 5.62 4.26 -10.06
C PHE A 8 4.16 3.94 -10.38
N GLU A 9 3.57 4.59 -11.37
CA GLU A 9 2.19 4.27 -11.75
C GLU A 9 2.06 2.84 -12.22
N GLU A 10 2.96 2.40 -13.10
CA GLU A 10 2.94 1.02 -13.60
C GLU A 10 3.32 0.04 -12.51
N ALA A 11 4.27 0.40 -11.65
CA ALA A 11 4.64 -0.42 -10.50
C ALA A 11 3.45 -0.62 -9.56
N ASP A 12 2.65 0.42 -9.36
CA ASP A 12 1.45 0.34 -8.53
C ASP A 12 0.42 -0.60 -9.15
N ARG A 13 0.19 -0.48 -10.46
CA ARG A 13 -0.73 -1.35 -11.17
C ARG A 13 -0.31 -2.82 -11.06
N LEU A 14 0.99 -3.08 -11.23
CA LEU A 14 1.53 -4.44 -11.11
C LEU A 14 1.47 -4.95 -9.69
N THR A 15 1.66 -4.08 -8.69
CA THR A 15 1.53 -4.46 -7.28
C THR A 15 0.10 -4.93 -7.00
N SER A 16 -0.90 -4.19 -7.45
CA SER A 16 -2.30 -4.58 -7.27
C SER A 16 -2.62 -5.90 -7.97
N ALA A 17 -2.10 -6.10 -9.18
CA ALA A 17 -2.28 -7.35 -9.90
C ALA A 17 -1.65 -8.53 -9.16
N TYR A 18 -0.47 -8.31 -8.59
CA TYR A 18 0.23 -9.35 -7.84
C TYR A 18 -0.49 -9.70 -6.54
N LEU A 19 -1.04 -8.70 -5.85
CA LEU A 19 -1.84 -8.96 -4.65
C LEU A 19 -3.05 -9.83 -4.97
N ARG A 20 -3.73 -9.58 -6.10
CA ARG A 20 -4.85 -10.42 -6.52
C ARG A 20 -4.40 -11.86 -6.76
N LYS A 21 -3.23 -12.02 -7.38
CA LYS A 21 -2.66 -13.33 -7.63
C LYS A 21 -2.33 -14.06 -6.32
N LEU A 22 -1.76 -13.37 -5.35
CA LEU A 22 -1.44 -13.93 -4.04
C LEU A 22 -2.70 -14.33 -3.28
N ALA A 23 -3.81 -13.64 -3.50
CA ALA A 23 -5.07 -13.96 -2.85
C ALA A 23 -5.76 -15.20 -3.43
N GLY A 24 -5.31 -15.67 -4.61
CA GLY A 24 -5.79 -16.88 -5.23
C GLY A 24 -6.63 -16.66 -6.48
N LYS A 25 -6.96 -17.75 -7.16
CA LYS A 25 -7.67 -17.73 -8.45
C LYS A 25 -9.02 -17.02 -8.38
N VAL A 26 -9.75 -17.19 -7.30
CA VAL A 26 -11.07 -16.58 -7.14
C VAL A 26 -10.94 -15.06 -7.13
N ALA A 27 -9.99 -14.55 -6.35
CA ALA A 27 -9.74 -13.11 -6.28
C ALA A 27 -9.24 -12.57 -7.63
N GLU A 28 -8.35 -13.31 -8.27
CA GLU A 28 -7.80 -12.92 -9.57
C GLU A 28 -8.91 -12.82 -10.63
N ASN A 29 -9.81 -13.80 -10.67
CA ASN A 29 -10.94 -13.81 -11.63
C ASN A 29 -11.97 -12.72 -11.28
N ARG A 30 -12.17 -12.44 -10.00
CA ARG A 30 -13.09 -11.40 -9.54
C ARG A 30 -12.58 -10.00 -9.84
N GLY A 31 -11.25 -9.82 -9.86
CA GLY A 31 -10.62 -8.53 -10.17
C GLY A 31 -10.29 -7.67 -8.95
N TYR A 32 -10.49 -8.18 -7.73
CA TYR A 32 -10.13 -7.47 -6.51
C TYR A 32 -9.99 -8.44 -5.34
N VAL A 33 -9.32 -8.00 -4.28
CA VAL A 33 -9.02 -8.80 -3.09
C VAL A 33 -10.02 -8.46 -1.99
N PHE A 34 -10.59 -9.48 -1.34
CA PHE A 34 -11.33 -9.31 -0.09
C PHE A 34 -10.34 -9.19 1.07
N TYR A 35 -10.67 -8.36 2.06
CA TYR A 35 -9.80 -8.17 3.24
C TYR A 35 -9.52 -9.50 3.96
N SER A 36 -10.49 -10.42 3.98
CA SER A 36 -10.33 -11.70 4.65
C SER A 36 -9.36 -12.64 3.95
N GLU A 37 -9.00 -12.35 2.71
CA GLU A 37 -8.06 -13.16 1.95
C GLU A 37 -6.59 -12.81 2.24
N VAL A 38 -6.35 -11.66 2.85
CA VAL A 38 -4.98 -11.19 3.12
C VAL A 38 -4.24 -12.10 4.08
N LYS A 39 -4.92 -12.63 5.09
CA LYS A 39 -4.29 -13.48 6.11
C LYS A 39 -3.66 -14.75 5.53
N ASN A 40 -4.13 -15.19 4.36
CA ASN A 40 -3.62 -16.39 3.69
C ASN A 40 -2.52 -16.08 2.68
N MET A 41 -2.18 -14.80 2.48
CA MET A 41 -1.09 -14.44 1.58
C MET A 41 0.25 -14.82 2.17
N PRO A 42 1.20 -15.34 1.35
CA PRO A 42 2.53 -15.65 1.85
C PRO A 42 3.22 -14.38 2.39
N GLY A 43 3.69 -14.46 3.62
CA GLY A 43 4.36 -13.32 4.26
C GLY A 43 5.62 -12.90 3.52
N GLU A 44 6.35 -13.86 2.94
CA GLU A 44 7.56 -13.57 2.18
C GLU A 44 7.28 -12.69 0.96
N ASP A 45 6.16 -12.93 0.28
CA ASP A 45 5.79 -12.15 -0.89
C ASP A 45 5.38 -10.74 -0.52
N LEU A 46 4.59 -10.59 0.54
CA LEU A 46 4.22 -9.26 1.03
C LEU A 46 5.45 -8.50 1.50
N ASP A 47 6.38 -9.17 2.19
CA ASP A 47 7.62 -8.57 2.63
C ASP A 47 8.47 -8.11 1.45
N THR A 48 8.54 -8.91 0.40
CA THR A 48 9.29 -8.57 -0.81
C THR A 48 8.71 -7.33 -1.48
N ILE A 49 7.40 -7.27 -1.62
CA ILE A 49 6.72 -6.10 -2.19
C ILE A 49 7.07 -4.84 -1.39
N ASP A 50 6.96 -4.93 -0.08
CA ASP A 50 7.26 -3.81 0.81
C ASP A 50 8.71 -3.35 0.68
N ARG A 51 9.64 -4.30 0.68
CA ARG A 51 11.08 -4.00 0.54
C ARG A 51 11.39 -3.32 -0.79
N LEU A 52 10.81 -3.81 -1.88
CA LEU A 52 11.05 -3.22 -3.19
C LEU A 52 10.56 -1.78 -3.24
N TRP A 53 9.38 -1.52 -2.72
CA TRP A 53 8.86 -0.15 -2.66
C TRP A 53 9.76 0.76 -1.83
N LYS A 54 10.25 0.26 -0.69
CA LYS A 54 11.13 1.04 0.19
C LYS A 54 12.48 1.32 -0.47
N ILE A 55 13.10 0.30 -1.04
CA ILE A 55 14.45 0.43 -1.61
C ILE A 55 14.47 1.42 -2.77
N TYR A 56 13.52 1.31 -3.68
CA TYR A 56 13.50 2.14 -4.89
C TYR A 56 12.79 3.47 -4.72
N SER A 57 12.38 3.79 -3.49
CA SER A 57 11.81 5.09 -3.14
C SER A 57 12.62 5.83 -2.09
N GLN A 58 13.84 5.38 -1.82
CA GLN A 58 14.69 5.97 -0.79
C GLN A 58 14.03 5.93 0.60
N GLY A 59 13.33 4.84 0.87
CA GLY A 59 12.65 4.63 2.15
C GLY A 59 11.32 5.34 2.30
N LYS A 60 10.82 5.94 1.24
CA LYS A 60 9.65 6.83 1.31
C LYS A 60 8.32 6.09 1.23
N PHE A 61 8.24 5.05 0.38
CA PHE A 61 7.01 4.33 0.11
C PHE A 61 7.05 2.91 0.69
N GLY A 62 5.95 2.18 0.57
CA GLY A 62 5.84 0.81 1.06
C GLY A 62 4.79 0.69 2.15
N PHE A 63 4.30 -0.55 2.33
CA PHE A 63 3.27 -0.83 3.33
C PHE A 63 3.75 -0.55 4.75
N SER A 64 5.00 -0.88 5.07
CA SER A 64 5.52 -0.64 6.42
C SER A 64 5.61 0.84 6.75
N ASN A 65 5.87 1.69 5.76
CA ASN A 65 5.83 3.15 5.96
C ASN A 65 4.41 3.64 6.18
N GLN A 66 3.45 3.09 5.45
CA GLN A 66 2.04 3.41 5.66
C GLN A 66 1.60 3.02 7.07
N ALA A 67 2.01 1.84 7.53
CA ALA A 67 1.71 1.37 8.89
C ALA A 67 2.34 2.27 9.95
N LYS A 68 3.57 2.70 9.72
CA LYS A 68 4.28 3.60 10.63
C LYS A 68 3.56 4.94 10.77
N ILE A 69 3.13 5.51 9.63
CA ILE A 69 2.41 6.78 9.63
C ILE A 69 1.04 6.63 10.31
N LEU A 70 0.35 5.53 10.05
CA LEU A 70 -0.93 5.24 10.71
C LEU A 70 -0.76 5.19 12.23
N LYS A 71 0.29 4.54 12.71
CA LYS A 71 0.58 4.48 14.15
C LYS A 71 0.84 5.88 14.70
N SER A 72 1.55 6.73 13.95
CA SER A 72 1.87 8.09 14.38
C SER A 72 0.63 8.96 14.57
N VAL A 73 -0.47 8.64 13.91
CA VAL A 73 -1.74 9.38 14.06
C VAL A 73 -2.76 8.61 14.91
N GLY A 74 -2.27 7.71 15.78
CA GLY A 74 -3.13 6.97 16.71
C GLY A 74 -4.02 5.93 16.05
N LYS A 75 -3.62 5.41 14.90
CA LYS A 75 -4.36 4.44 14.10
C LYS A 75 -5.70 4.97 13.60
N ARG A 76 -5.80 6.30 13.44
CA ARG A 76 -6.99 6.96 12.91
C ARG A 76 -6.85 7.16 11.41
N TYR A 77 -7.62 6.43 10.64
CA TYR A 77 -7.56 6.48 9.18
C TYR A 77 -7.94 7.86 8.62
N ASP A 78 -8.87 8.54 9.27
CA ASP A 78 -9.26 9.89 8.85
C ASP A 78 -8.09 10.88 8.90
N LEU A 79 -7.13 10.64 9.80
CA LEU A 79 -5.92 11.46 9.90
C LEU A 79 -4.81 10.95 8.99
N LEU A 80 -4.86 9.68 8.61
CA LEU A 80 -3.88 9.07 7.71
C LEU A 80 -4.01 9.62 6.29
N TRP A 81 -5.24 9.70 5.78
CA TRP A 81 -5.46 10.01 4.37
C TRP A 81 -4.79 11.29 3.90
N PRO A 82 -4.91 12.43 4.63
CA PRO A 82 -4.20 13.64 4.19
C PRO A 82 -2.69 13.51 4.29
N LYS A 83 -2.19 12.76 5.26
CA LYS A 83 -0.73 12.60 5.43
C LYS A 83 -0.08 11.85 4.29
N ILE A 84 -0.74 10.83 3.77
CA ILE A 84 -0.18 10.04 2.65
C ILE A 84 -0.64 10.56 1.29
N GLY A 85 -1.40 11.66 1.28
CA GLY A 85 -1.79 12.31 0.03
C GLY A 85 -2.95 11.65 -0.71
N TRP A 86 -3.77 10.86 -0.01
CA TRP A 86 -4.94 10.20 -0.61
C TRP A 86 -6.21 11.03 -0.50
N LYS A 87 -6.16 12.10 0.31
CA LYS A 87 -7.28 13.01 0.50
C LYS A 87 -6.72 14.41 0.72
N LYS A 88 -7.31 15.41 0.06
CA LYS A 88 -6.86 16.80 0.19
C LYS A 88 -8.07 17.70 0.32
N ASP A 89 -8.07 18.53 1.37
CA ASP A 89 -9.18 19.47 1.64
C ASP A 89 -10.54 18.77 1.67
N GLY A 90 -10.58 17.56 2.25
CA GLY A 90 -11.82 16.78 2.37
C GLY A 90 -12.22 16.03 1.10
N ILE A 91 -11.42 16.13 0.04
CA ILE A 91 -11.73 15.52 -1.26
C ILE A 91 -10.74 14.38 -1.56
N TRP A 92 -11.27 13.20 -1.90
CA TRP A 92 -10.43 12.07 -2.27
C TRP A 92 -9.66 12.35 -3.56
N THR A 93 -8.37 12.01 -3.54
CA THR A 93 -7.52 12.11 -4.72
C THR A 93 -7.99 11.10 -5.77
N ARG A 94 -8.16 11.57 -7.01
CA ARG A 94 -8.70 10.72 -8.09
C ARG A 94 -7.62 9.81 -8.65
N TYR A 95 -7.90 8.52 -8.67
CA TYR A 95 -7.01 7.52 -9.25
C TYR A 95 -7.31 7.34 -10.74
N PRO A 96 -6.31 7.22 -11.61
CA PRO A 96 -4.89 7.42 -11.30
C PRO A 96 -4.40 8.84 -11.53
N SER A 97 -5.20 9.68 -12.15
CA SER A 97 -4.74 10.93 -12.76
C SER A 97 -4.28 12.01 -11.79
N SER A 98 -4.83 12.01 -10.56
CA SER A 98 -4.50 13.04 -9.57
C SER A 98 -3.46 12.60 -8.55
N PHE A 99 -3.01 11.33 -8.62
CA PHE A 99 -1.95 10.86 -7.75
C PHE A 99 -0.58 11.32 -8.26
N CYS A 100 0.33 11.55 -7.32
CA CYS A 100 1.69 11.97 -7.66
C CYS A 100 2.58 10.73 -7.83
N TRP A 101 2.89 10.40 -9.06
CA TRP A 101 3.67 9.20 -9.39
C TRP A 101 5.16 9.50 -9.44
N SER A 102 5.68 10.15 -8.39
CA SER A 102 7.09 10.50 -8.32
C SER A 102 7.60 10.52 -6.87
N LEU A 103 8.91 10.65 -6.71
CA LEU A 103 9.52 10.79 -5.38
C LEU A 103 9.12 12.07 -4.66
N LYS A 104 8.46 13.00 -5.32
CA LYS A 104 7.93 14.21 -4.70
C LYS A 104 6.66 13.97 -3.90
N ALA A 105 6.04 12.80 -4.06
CA ALA A 105 4.83 12.46 -3.32
C ALA A 105 5.11 12.35 -1.81
N PRO A 106 4.08 12.53 -0.97
CA PRO A 106 4.24 12.36 0.48
C PRO A 106 4.69 10.95 0.85
N GLU A 107 5.33 10.81 2.01
CA GLU A 107 5.65 9.49 2.54
C GLU A 107 4.40 8.63 2.62
N GLY A 108 4.53 7.36 2.26
CA GLY A 108 3.43 6.41 2.32
C GLY A 108 2.41 6.55 1.20
N HIS A 109 2.66 7.44 0.23
CA HIS A 109 1.72 7.67 -0.87
C HIS A 109 1.45 6.41 -1.69
N MET A 110 2.44 5.56 -1.85
CA MET A 110 2.36 4.32 -2.64
C MET A 110 2.84 3.12 -1.85
N PRO A 111 2.45 1.89 -2.15
CA PRO A 111 1.47 1.54 -3.17
C PRO A 111 0.05 1.79 -2.70
N LEU A 112 -0.85 1.99 -3.64
CA LEU A 112 -2.26 2.20 -3.34
C LEU A 112 -2.98 0.86 -3.22
N VAL A 113 -3.96 0.83 -2.32
CA VAL A 113 -4.93 -0.24 -2.31
C VAL A 113 -6.27 0.36 -2.75
N ASN A 114 -7.21 -0.47 -3.16
CA ASN A 114 -8.46 0.00 -3.74
C ASN A 114 -9.28 0.82 -2.73
N GLN A 115 -9.26 2.14 -2.87
CA GLN A 115 -9.96 3.06 -1.99
C GLN A 115 -11.47 2.88 -2.01
N LEU A 116 -12.02 2.43 -3.13
CA LEU A 116 -13.46 2.26 -3.29
C LEU A 116 -14.05 1.18 -2.39
N ARG A 117 -13.20 0.33 -1.83
CA ARG A 117 -13.59 -0.79 -0.99
C ARG A 117 -13.49 -0.50 0.51
N GLY A 118 -13.16 0.74 0.89
CA GLY A 118 -13.01 1.15 2.26
C GLY A 118 -11.69 0.73 2.87
N VAL A 119 -11.59 0.83 4.22
CA VAL A 119 -10.31 0.66 4.92
C VAL A 119 -9.95 -0.79 5.24
N ARG A 120 -10.90 -1.73 5.11
CA ARG A 120 -10.67 -3.10 5.59
C ARG A 120 -9.51 -3.81 4.89
N LEU A 121 -9.40 -3.65 3.58
CA LEU A 121 -8.31 -4.28 2.83
C LEU A 121 -6.97 -3.72 3.27
N MET A 122 -6.82 -2.42 3.32
CA MET A 122 -5.59 -1.79 3.76
C MET A 122 -5.24 -2.18 5.19
N ASP A 123 -6.23 -2.14 6.09
CA ASP A 123 -6.03 -2.50 7.49
C ASP A 123 -5.51 -3.94 7.61
N SER A 124 -6.06 -4.86 6.84
CA SER A 124 -5.61 -6.25 6.84
C SER A 124 -4.17 -6.40 6.36
N ILE A 125 -3.79 -5.66 5.32
CA ILE A 125 -2.42 -5.68 4.81
C ILE A 125 -1.46 -5.10 5.85
N LEU A 126 -1.78 -3.96 6.43
CA LEU A 126 -0.91 -3.30 7.40
C LEU A 126 -0.78 -4.09 8.70
N ARG A 127 -1.78 -4.92 9.04
CA ARG A 127 -1.74 -5.79 10.22
C ARG A 127 -1.14 -7.16 9.94
N HIS A 128 -0.87 -7.50 8.68
CA HIS A 128 -0.26 -8.79 8.38
C HIS A 128 1.06 -8.89 9.14
N PRO A 129 1.37 -10.06 9.77
CA PRO A 129 2.56 -10.17 10.63
C PRO A 129 3.86 -9.76 9.94
N SER A 130 4.00 -10.03 8.65
CA SER A 130 5.23 -9.67 7.92
C SER A 130 5.40 -8.17 7.78
N ILE A 131 4.31 -7.40 7.70
CA ILE A 131 4.34 -5.95 7.58
C ILE A 131 4.40 -5.30 8.97
N ALA A 132 3.54 -5.72 9.88
CA ALA A 132 3.47 -5.17 11.25
C ALA A 132 4.80 -5.34 11.98
N LYS A 133 5.43 -6.51 11.84
CA LYS A 133 6.71 -6.82 12.48
C LYS A 133 7.81 -5.89 11.99
N ARG A 134 7.86 -5.63 10.67
CA ARG A 134 8.85 -4.72 10.10
C ARG A 134 8.66 -3.30 10.61
N HIS A 135 7.42 -2.86 10.68
CA HIS A 135 7.06 -1.55 11.19
C HIS A 135 7.52 -1.38 12.65
N GLU A 136 7.27 -2.38 13.50
CA GLU A 136 7.68 -2.34 14.89
C GLU A 136 9.20 -2.29 15.05
N ASN A 137 9.91 -3.02 14.19
CA ASN A 137 11.37 -3.06 14.23
C ASN A 137 12.03 -1.77 13.75
N CYS A 138 11.29 -0.90 13.10
CA CYS A 138 11.80 0.40 12.62
C CYS A 138 11.71 1.49 13.69
N LEU A 139 11.14 1.17 14.82
CA LEU A 139 11.02 2.11 15.94
C LEU A 139 12.18 1.96 16.89
#